data_c09df26b34ae30b2f6b851fe75d28a35
#
_entry.id   c09df26b34ae30b2f6b851fe75d28a35
#
_cell.length_a   1.000
_cell.length_b   1.000
_cell.length_c   1.000
_cell.angle_alpha   90.00
_cell.angle_beta   90.00
_cell.angle_gamma   90.00
#
_symmetry.space_group_name_H-M   'P 1'
#
loop_
_entity.id
_entity.type
_entity.pdbx_description
1 polymer ?
#
loop_
_entity_poly.entity_id
_entity_poly.type
_entity_poly.pdbx_seq_one_letter_code
_entity_poly.pdbx_strand_id
1 'polypeptide(L)'
;MYAKRAKEIFDEEIHELEKLRDSINTTFDQVVEVLYHCQGKVVMMGIGKTGIIAHKMAASFASTGTPSIFVNAAEAVHGDLGMINGKDVAVLVSNSGSTNEILNIVDPLHRLGCTIVAMTGNLDSPLAQRADYALSIHVDEEACPLGIAPTTSTTATLLMGDALMV
;
A
#
# COMPACT_ATOMS: atom_id res chain seq x y z
N MET A 1 21.39 9.63 26.58
CA MET A 1 21.04 8.23 26.23
C MET A 1 19.90 8.17 25.22
N TYR A 2 18.70 8.68 25.50
CA TYR A 2 17.53 8.57 24.63
C TYR A 2 17.67 9.31 23.28
N ALA A 3 18.21 10.54 23.29
CA ALA A 3 18.43 11.28 22.04
C ALA A 3 19.41 10.59 21.07
N LYS A 4 20.40 9.83 21.60
CA LYS A 4 21.29 9.03 20.76
C LYS A 4 20.49 7.92 20.06
N ARG A 5 19.69 7.13 20.83
CA ARG A 5 18.86 6.06 20.26
C ARG A 5 17.84 6.60 19.26
N ALA A 6 17.24 7.76 19.53
CA ALA A 6 16.34 8.39 18.57
C ALA A 6 17.02 8.65 17.21
N LYS A 7 18.26 9.17 17.22
CA LYS A 7 19.00 9.39 15.97
C LYS A 7 19.33 8.09 15.24
N GLU A 8 19.71 7.04 15.99
CA GLU A 8 19.96 5.72 15.41
C GLU A 8 18.72 5.17 14.70
N ILE A 9 17.51 5.33 15.27
CA ILE A 9 16.25 4.95 14.61
C ILE A 9 16.04 5.72 13.30
N PHE A 10 16.31 7.03 13.29
CA PHE A 10 16.24 7.82 12.05
C PHE A 10 17.23 7.30 11.01
N ASP A 11 18.47 7.02 11.40
CA ASP A 11 19.50 6.51 10.49
C ASP A 11 19.12 5.13 9.94
N GLU A 12 18.57 4.23 10.78
CA GLU A 12 18.07 2.92 10.40
C GLU A 12 16.93 3.04 9.35
N GLU A 13 15.92 3.86 9.62
CA GLU A 13 14.79 4.07 8.69
C GLU A 13 15.25 4.73 7.38
N ILE A 14 16.10 5.76 7.44
CA ILE A 14 16.64 6.43 6.24
C ILE A 14 17.37 5.42 5.36
N HIS A 15 18.19 4.55 5.95
CA HIS A 15 18.92 3.53 5.20
C HIS A 15 18.00 2.58 4.43
N GLU A 16 16.94 2.09 5.07
CA GLU A 16 15.95 1.23 4.42
C GLU A 16 15.16 1.97 3.32
N LEU A 17 14.81 3.25 3.56
CA LEU A 17 14.13 4.07 2.56
C LEU A 17 15.01 4.38 1.35
N GLU A 18 16.34 4.50 1.51
CA GLU A 18 17.28 4.62 0.39
C GLU A 18 17.30 3.35 -0.47
N LYS A 19 17.32 2.16 0.16
CA LYS A 19 17.20 0.88 -0.57
C LYS A 19 15.88 0.82 -1.35
N LEU A 20 14.77 1.20 -0.70
CA LEU A 20 13.46 1.22 -1.36
C LEU A 20 13.46 2.16 -2.56
N ARG A 21 13.98 3.39 -2.42
CA ARG A 21 14.13 4.36 -3.52
C ARG A 21 14.88 3.74 -4.70
N ASP A 22 16.00 3.08 -4.43
CA ASP A 22 16.86 2.51 -5.48
C ASP A 22 16.23 1.26 -6.14
N SER A 23 15.18 0.66 -5.54
CA SER A 23 14.39 -0.44 -6.10
C SER A 23 13.27 0.01 -7.03
N ILE A 24 12.93 1.31 -7.08
CA ILE A 24 11.89 1.86 -7.96
C ILE A 24 12.26 1.59 -9.42
N ASN A 25 11.31 1.05 -10.17
CA ASN A 25 11.51 0.63 -11.55
C ASN A 25 10.30 0.97 -12.43
N THR A 26 10.29 0.50 -13.67
CA THR A 26 9.22 0.78 -14.65
C THR A 26 7.81 0.35 -14.23
N THR A 27 7.66 -0.56 -13.27
CA THR A 27 6.33 -0.89 -12.71
C THR A 27 5.73 0.30 -11.98
N PHE A 28 6.57 1.13 -11.35
CA PHE A 28 6.09 2.39 -10.74
C PHE A 28 5.46 3.30 -11.78
N ASP A 29 6.11 3.52 -12.93
CA ASP A 29 5.58 4.34 -14.02
C ASP A 29 4.24 3.79 -14.52
N GLN A 30 4.14 2.46 -14.69
CA GLN A 30 2.89 1.79 -15.10
C GLN A 30 1.76 2.01 -14.11
N VAL A 31 2.05 1.96 -12.81
CA VAL A 31 1.05 2.20 -11.75
C VAL A 31 0.61 3.67 -11.76
N VAL A 32 1.55 4.61 -11.92
CA VAL A 32 1.19 6.04 -12.07
C VAL A 32 0.25 6.25 -13.24
N GLU A 33 0.53 5.67 -14.42
CA GLU A 33 -0.34 5.75 -15.59
C GLU A 33 -1.75 5.17 -15.31
N VAL A 34 -1.83 4.03 -14.62
CA VAL A 34 -3.10 3.42 -14.22
C VAL A 34 -3.90 4.33 -13.29
N LEU A 35 -3.24 4.93 -12.30
CA LEU A 35 -3.89 5.85 -11.36
C LEU A 35 -4.32 7.15 -12.05
N TYR A 36 -3.47 7.72 -12.90
CA TYR A 36 -3.74 8.95 -13.65
C TYR A 36 -4.94 8.80 -14.61
N HIS A 37 -5.08 7.65 -15.26
CA HIS A 37 -6.17 7.35 -16.17
C HIS A 37 -7.39 6.71 -15.52
N CYS A 38 -7.44 6.64 -14.18
CA CYS A 38 -8.57 6.09 -13.43
C CYS A 38 -9.87 6.86 -13.77
N GLN A 39 -10.87 6.16 -14.30
CA GLN A 39 -12.17 6.75 -14.69
C GLN A 39 -13.16 6.83 -13.52
N GLY A 40 -12.85 6.22 -12.40
CA GLY A 40 -13.63 6.20 -11.17
C GLY A 40 -12.90 6.91 -10.03
N LYS A 41 -12.62 6.16 -9.00
CA LYS A 41 -11.84 6.61 -7.84
C LYS A 41 -10.75 5.60 -7.51
N VAL A 42 -9.73 6.04 -6.80
CA VAL A 42 -8.71 5.18 -6.22
C VAL A 42 -9.20 4.69 -4.85
N VAL A 43 -9.31 3.38 -4.70
CA VAL A 43 -9.77 2.75 -3.47
C VAL A 43 -8.57 2.16 -2.74
N MET A 44 -8.13 2.82 -1.69
CA MET A 44 -7.04 2.34 -0.83
C MET A 44 -7.59 1.34 0.18
N MET A 45 -7.01 0.16 0.24
CA MET A 45 -7.49 -0.91 1.12
C MET A 45 -6.35 -1.52 1.94
N GLY A 46 -6.64 -1.79 3.20
CA GLY A 46 -5.68 -2.38 4.14
C GLY A 46 -6.36 -2.75 5.44
N ILE A 47 -5.62 -3.37 6.36
CA ILE A 47 -6.09 -3.73 7.71
C ILE A 47 -5.01 -3.41 8.75
N GLY A 48 -5.40 -3.16 9.98
CA GLY A 48 -4.47 -2.86 11.07
C GLY A 48 -3.62 -1.61 10.78
N LYS A 49 -2.31 -1.68 10.99
CA LYS A 49 -1.39 -0.55 10.79
C LYS A 49 -1.31 -0.14 9.31
N THR A 50 -1.27 -1.10 8.39
CA THR A 50 -1.30 -0.81 6.95
C THR A 50 -2.61 -0.15 6.52
N GLY A 51 -3.74 -0.50 7.17
CA GLY A 51 -5.02 0.16 6.95
C GLY A 51 -5.00 1.64 7.38
N ILE A 52 -4.34 1.97 8.49
CA ILE A 52 -4.18 3.36 8.94
C ILE A 52 -3.36 4.17 7.90
N ILE A 53 -2.28 3.59 7.38
CA ILE A 53 -1.46 4.22 6.34
C ILE A 53 -2.26 4.36 5.04
N ALA A 54 -2.97 3.33 4.61
CA ALA A 54 -3.84 3.36 3.42
C ALA A 54 -4.92 4.45 3.54
N HIS A 55 -5.49 4.63 4.73
CA HIS A 55 -6.45 5.72 4.98
C HIS A 55 -5.81 7.11 4.83
N LYS A 56 -4.58 7.31 5.37
CA LYS A 56 -3.84 8.58 5.14
C LYS A 56 -3.58 8.79 3.65
N MET A 57 -3.15 7.76 2.91
CA MET A 57 -2.92 7.85 1.48
C MET A 57 -4.19 8.27 0.74
N ALA A 58 -5.35 7.65 1.03
CA ALA A 58 -6.62 8.02 0.42
C ALA A 58 -6.96 9.50 0.66
N ALA A 59 -6.79 9.98 1.90
CA ALA A 59 -7.02 11.39 2.24
C ALA A 59 -6.08 12.33 1.48
N SER A 60 -4.81 11.94 1.30
CA SER A 60 -3.82 12.73 0.57
C SER A 60 -4.15 12.79 -0.93
N PHE A 61 -4.49 11.67 -1.57
CA PHE A 61 -4.94 11.63 -2.97
C PHE A 61 -6.14 12.54 -3.19
N ALA A 62 -7.15 12.44 -2.32
CA ALA A 62 -8.35 13.28 -2.39
C ALA A 62 -8.00 14.78 -2.27
N SER A 63 -7.05 15.16 -1.41
CA SER A 63 -6.64 16.55 -1.21
C SER A 63 -5.85 17.13 -2.38
N THR A 64 -5.25 16.29 -3.22
CA THR A 64 -4.50 16.70 -4.42
C THR A 64 -5.32 16.58 -5.71
N GLY A 65 -6.61 16.26 -5.61
CA GLY A 65 -7.54 16.28 -6.74
C GLY A 65 -7.83 14.91 -7.36
N THR A 66 -7.23 13.83 -6.86
CA THR A 66 -7.55 12.47 -7.28
C THR A 66 -8.67 11.91 -6.39
N PRO A 67 -9.87 11.63 -6.93
CA PRO A 67 -10.94 11.03 -6.15
C PRO A 67 -10.46 9.74 -5.48
N SER A 68 -10.49 9.68 -4.17
CA SER A 68 -10.00 8.52 -3.43
C SER A 68 -10.79 8.28 -2.14
N ILE A 69 -10.96 7.01 -1.79
CA ILE A 69 -11.56 6.57 -0.53
C ILE A 69 -10.71 5.47 0.12
N PHE A 70 -10.87 5.32 1.41
CA PHE A 70 -10.36 4.16 2.14
C PHE A 70 -11.48 3.17 2.42
N VAL A 71 -11.23 1.88 2.20
CA VAL A 71 -12.12 0.78 2.58
C VAL A 71 -11.31 -0.23 3.41
N ASN A 72 -11.80 -0.53 4.61
CA ASN A 72 -11.17 -1.55 5.45
C ASN A 72 -11.40 -2.94 4.84
N ALA A 73 -10.32 -3.69 4.62
CA ALA A 73 -10.41 -5.00 3.96
C ALA A 73 -11.26 -6.01 4.74
N ALA A 74 -11.32 -5.93 6.07
CA ALA A 74 -12.15 -6.79 6.88
C ALA A 74 -13.65 -6.48 6.71
N GLU A 75 -14.02 -5.19 6.57
CA GLU A 75 -15.40 -4.77 6.36
C GLU A 75 -15.85 -4.98 4.90
N ALA A 76 -14.90 -4.97 3.96
CA ALA A 76 -15.18 -5.12 2.55
C ALA A 76 -15.99 -6.40 2.23
N VAL A 77 -15.64 -7.53 2.86
CA VAL A 77 -16.35 -8.80 2.69
C VAL A 77 -17.76 -8.81 3.30
N HIS A 78 -18.07 -7.83 4.15
CA HIS A 78 -19.37 -7.71 4.82
C HIS A 78 -20.29 -6.66 4.17
N GLY A 79 -19.93 -6.12 2.99
CA GLY A 79 -20.81 -5.26 2.20
C GLY A 79 -20.16 -4.02 1.61
N ASP A 80 -19.03 -3.56 2.15
CA ASP A 80 -18.39 -2.31 1.68
C ASP A 80 -17.83 -2.40 0.25
N LEU A 81 -17.67 -3.61 -0.31
CA LEU A 81 -17.41 -3.81 -1.75
C LEU A 81 -18.50 -3.19 -2.63
N GLY A 82 -19.72 -2.98 -2.11
CA GLY A 82 -20.79 -2.29 -2.81
C GLY A 82 -20.48 -0.80 -3.15
N MET A 83 -19.46 -0.21 -2.53
CA MET A 83 -18.98 1.14 -2.85
C MET A 83 -18.04 1.18 -4.06
N ILE A 84 -17.65 0.01 -4.61
CA ILE A 84 -16.61 -0.15 -5.63
C ILE A 84 -17.24 -0.61 -6.94
N ASN A 85 -16.71 -0.13 -8.05
CA ASN A 85 -17.16 -0.52 -9.38
C ASN A 85 -15.97 -0.70 -10.35
N GLY A 86 -16.21 -1.25 -11.53
CA GLY A 86 -15.17 -1.60 -12.51
C GLY A 86 -14.42 -0.43 -13.16
N LYS A 87 -14.73 0.82 -12.80
CA LYS A 87 -13.96 2.00 -13.23
C LYS A 87 -12.95 2.44 -12.18
N ASP A 88 -13.02 1.83 -10.99
CA ASP A 88 -12.14 2.15 -9.87
C ASP A 88 -10.83 1.38 -9.98
N VAL A 89 -9.77 1.94 -9.41
CA VAL A 89 -8.49 1.27 -9.19
C VAL A 89 -8.38 0.92 -7.71
N ALA A 90 -8.20 -0.35 -7.39
CA ALA A 90 -8.04 -0.83 -6.02
C ALA A 90 -6.56 -0.98 -5.68
N VAL A 91 -6.09 -0.24 -4.69
CA VAL A 91 -4.71 -0.34 -4.15
C VAL A 91 -4.77 -1.13 -2.84
N LEU A 92 -4.28 -2.37 -2.87
CA LEU A 92 -4.29 -3.30 -1.74
C LEU A 92 -2.94 -3.27 -1.01
N VAL A 93 -2.95 -2.86 0.25
CA VAL A 93 -1.73 -2.70 1.06
C VAL A 93 -1.62 -3.84 2.07
N SER A 94 -0.59 -4.67 1.92
CA SER A 94 -0.29 -5.78 2.84
C SER A 94 1.21 -6.07 2.85
N ASN A 95 1.89 -5.79 3.96
CA ASN A 95 3.34 -5.99 4.05
C ASN A 95 3.74 -7.45 3.75
N SER A 96 3.07 -8.43 4.35
CA SER A 96 3.32 -9.85 4.07
C SER A 96 2.80 -10.30 2.71
N GLY A 97 1.79 -9.62 2.15
CA GLY A 97 1.07 -10.03 0.95
C GLY A 97 0.29 -11.35 1.08
N SER A 98 0.10 -11.83 2.31
CA SER A 98 -0.60 -13.10 2.62
C SER A 98 -1.73 -12.94 3.65
N THR A 99 -2.14 -11.70 3.94
CA THR A 99 -3.26 -11.39 4.84
C THR A 99 -4.57 -11.90 4.25
N ASN A 100 -5.25 -12.82 4.93
CA ASN A 100 -6.45 -13.49 4.42
C ASN A 100 -7.56 -12.51 4.02
N GLU A 101 -7.82 -11.47 4.81
CA GLU A 101 -8.83 -10.46 4.55
C GLU A 101 -8.57 -9.71 3.24
N ILE A 102 -7.30 -9.44 2.92
CA ILE A 102 -6.89 -8.85 1.65
C ILE A 102 -7.04 -9.87 0.52
N LEU A 103 -6.60 -11.11 0.70
CA LEU A 103 -6.69 -12.13 -0.35
C LEU A 103 -8.13 -12.48 -0.71
N ASN A 104 -9.05 -12.44 0.26
CA ASN A 104 -10.47 -12.76 0.06
C ASN A 104 -11.20 -11.73 -0.82
N ILE A 105 -10.69 -10.50 -0.93
CA ILE A 105 -11.33 -9.46 -1.74
C ILE A 105 -10.75 -9.36 -3.16
N VAL A 106 -9.64 -10.03 -3.47
CA VAL A 106 -9.00 -9.97 -4.82
C VAL A 106 -9.95 -10.46 -5.90
N ASP A 107 -10.49 -11.69 -5.78
CA ASP A 107 -11.40 -12.25 -6.80
C ASP A 107 -12.72 -11.46 -6.92
N PRO A 108 -13.37 -11.01 -5.84
CA PRO A 108 -14.47 -10.06 -5.93
C PRO A 108 -14.15 -8.79 -6.71
N LEU A 109 -12.99 -8.15 -6.45
CA LEU A 109 -12.57 -6.94 -7.18
C LEU A 109 -12.33 -7.21 -8.66
N HIS A 110 -11.69 -8.33 -9.02
CA HIS A 110 -11.54 -8.75 -10.42
C HIS A 110 -12.90 -8.96 -11.11
N ARG A 111 -13.86 -9.60 -10.42
CA ARG A 111 -15.22 -9.79 -10.96
C ARG A 111 -15.97 -8.47 -11.17
N LEU A 112 -15.68 -7.45 -10.39
CA LEU A 112 -16.19 -6.08 -10.58
C LEU A 112 -15.54 -5.37 -11.78
N GLY A 113 -14.40 -5.88 -12.27
CA GLY A 113 -13.63 -5.29 -13.36
C GLY A 113 -12.62 -4.23 -12.90
N CYS A 114 -12.30 -4.19 -11.61
CA CYS A 114 -11.31 -3.25 -11.08
C CYS A 114 -9.89 -3.65 -11.48
N THR A 115 -9.06 -2.68 -11.79
CA THR A 115 -7.60 -2.87 -11.82
C THR A 115 -7.07 -2.91 -10.39
N ILE A 116 -6.24 -3.91 -10.10
CA ILE A 116 -5.69 -4.15 -8.76
C ILE A 116 -4.20 -3.84 -8.74
N VAL A 117 -3.81 -2.94 -7.86
CA VAL A 117 -2.41 -2.65 -7.53
C VAL A 117 -2.10 -3.19 -6.13
N ALA A 118 -1.15 -4.10 -6.03
CA ALA A 118 -0.62 -4.56 -4.75
C ALA A 118 0.52 -3.65 -4.29
N MET A 119 0.51 -3.24 -3.03
CA MET A 119 1.68 -2.68 -2.33
C MET A 119 2.09 -3.67 -1.24
N THR A 120 3.22 -4.35 -1.44
CA THR A 120 3.64 -5.45 -0.56
C THR A 120 5.14 -5.48 -0.34
N GLY A 121 5.57 -5.94 0.84
CA GLY A 121 6.98 -6.19 1.15
C GLY A 121 7.53 -7.49 0.52
N ASN A 122 6.66 -8.31 -0.10
CA ASN A 122 7.07 -9.56 -0.73
C ASN A 122 6.42 -9.71 -2.11
N LEU A 123 7.21 -9.52 -3.17
CA LEU A 123 6.75 -9.65 -4.55
C LEU A 123 6.44 -11.09 -4.99
N ASP A 124 6.88 -12.09 -4.21
CA ASP A 124 6.53 -13.50 -4.42
C ASP A 124 5.26 -13.91 -3.65
N SER A 125 4.62 -12.98 -2.97
CA SER A 125 3.43 -13.25 -2.16
C SER A 125 2.20 -13.57 -3.01
N PRO A 126 1.19 -14.27 -2.43
CA PRO A 126 -0.09 -14.54 -3.10
C PRO A 126 -0.80 -13.27 -3.58
N LEU A 127 -0.68 -12.16 -2.86
CA LEU A 127 -1.27 -10.88 -3.27
C LEU A 127 -0.58 -10.35 -4.53
N ALA A 128 0.76 -10.30 -4.56
CA ALA A 128 1.52 -9.82 -5.71
C ALA A 128 1.25 -10.66 -6.96
N GLN A 129 1.13 -11.99 -6.82
CA GLN A 129 0.86 -12.90 -7.93
C GLN A 129 -0.55 -12.77 -8.51
N ARG A 130 -1.51 -12.25 -7.74
CA ARG A 130 -2.91 -12.13 -8.14
C ARG A 130 -3.32 -10.71 -8.51
N ALA A 131 -2.49 -9.72 -8.26
CA ALA A 131 -2.71 -8.33 -8.65
C ALA A 131 -2.29 -8.09 -10.11
N ASP A 132 -2.84 -7.07 -10.75
CA ASP A 132 -2.45 -6.65 -12.10
C ASP A 132 -1.06 -5.98 -12.09
N TYR A 133 -0.76 -5.26 -11.01
CA TYR A 133 0.54 -4.63 -10.75
C TYR A 133 0.95 -4.84 -9.30
N ALA A 134 2.25 -4.98 -9.07
CA ALA A 134 2.79 -5.11 -7.72
C ALA A 134 3.97 -4.15 -7.50
N LEU A 135 3.84 -3.27 -6.50
CA LEU A 135 4.88 -2.37 -6.03
C LEU A 135 5.50 -2.92 -4.76
N SER A 136 6.82 -2.96 -4.74
CA SER A 136 7.56 -3.32 -3.54
C SER A 136 7.54 -2.17 -2.53
N ILE A 137 7.23 -2.51 -1.29
CA ILE A 137 7.45 -1.67 -0.10
C ILE A 137 8.36 -2.42 0.89
N HIS A 138 9.26 -3.27 0.34
CA HIS A 138 10.15 -4.10 1.12
C HIS A 138 11.11 -3.28 1.96
N VAL A 139 11.28 -3.68 3.20
CA VAL A 139 12.35 -3.26 4.10
C VAL A 139 12.98 -4.51 4.69
N ASP A 140 14.30 -4.51 4.86
CA ASP A 140 15.02 -5.66 5.44
C ASP A 140 14.79 -5.72 6.95
N GLU A 141 14.74 -4.54 7.61
CA GLU A 141 14.66 -4.44 9.06
C GLU A 141 13.66 -3.39 9.53
N GLU A 142 12.97 -3.72 10.63
CA GLU A 142 12.17 -2.75 11.37
C GLU A 142 13.07 -2.04 12.41
N ALA A 143 12.89 -0.74 12.60
CA ALA A 143 13.58 0.01 13.66
C ALA A 143 13.12 -0.40 15.07
N CYS A 144 12.06 -1.18 15.18
CA CYS A 144 11.62 -1.80 16.42
C CYS A 144 12.62 -2.87 16.87
N PRO A 145 13.25 -2.76 18.05
CA PRO A 145 14.28 -3.70 18.49
C PRO A 145 13.82 -5.16 18.61
N LEU A 146 12.52 -5.39 18.71
CA LEU A 146 11.91 -6.72 18.78
C LEU A 146 11.41 -7.21 17.40
N GLY A 147 11.49 -6.37 16.35
CA GLY A 147 10.96 -6.69 15.04
C GLY A 147 9.45 -6.94 14.99
N ILE A 148 8.70 -6.55 16.04
CA ILE A 148 7.27 -6.86 16.18
C ILE A 148 6.39 -5.69 15.72
N ALA A 149 6.78 -4.47 16.07
CA ALA A 149 6.01 -3.28 15.72
C ALA A 149 6.41 -2.80 14.31
N PRO A 150 5.44 -2.62 13.39
CA PRO A 150 5.72 -2.03 12.09
C PRO A 150 6.09 -0.55 12.28
N THR A 151 7.32 -0.21 11.94
CA THR A 151 7.94 1.12 12.02
C THR A 151 8.43 1.52 10.63
N THR A 152 9.58 1.03 10.23
CA THR A 152 10.19 1.27 8.92
C THR A 152 9.27 0.86 7.77
N SER A 153 8.61 -0.30 7.87
CA SER A 153 7.68 -0.78 6.84
C SER A 153 6.47 0.14 6.67
N THR A 154 5.96 0.75 7.74
CA THR A 154 4.86 1.72 7.63
C THR A 154 5.32 3.05 7.07
N THR A 155 6.53 3.50 7.39
CA THR A 155 7.16 4.69 6.82
C THR A 155 7.41 4.49 5.32
N ALA A 156 7.94 3.34 4.92
CA ALA A 156 8.15 2.95 3.52
C ALA A 156 6.84 2.93 2.73
N THR A 157 5.79 2.36 3.29
CA THR A 157 4.44 2.32 2.69
C THR A 157 3.92 3.73 2.46
N LEU A 158 4.04 4.60 3.46
CA LEU A 158 3.59 5.99 3.39
C LEU A 158 4.35 6.76 2.33
N LEU A 159 5.67 6.64 2.30
CA LEU A 159 6.52 7.33 1.33
C LEU A 159 6.23 6.89 -0.11
N MET A 160 6.02 5.58 -0.35
CA MET A 160 5.59 5.08 -1.64
C MET A 160 4.24 5.67 -2.06
N GLY A 161 3.30 5.78 -1.13
CA GLY A 161 2.01 6.44 -1.39
C GLY A 161 2.14 7.91 -1.72
N ASP A 162 3.03 8.64 -1.04
CA ASP A 162 3.29 10.06 -1.32
C ASP A 162 3.96 10.23 -2.70
N ALA A 163 4.86 9.32 -3.09
CA ALA A 163 5.49 9.31 -4.41
C ALA A 163 4.48 9.05 -5.56
N LEU A 164 3.48 8.20 -5.32
CA LEU A 164 2.41 7.94 -6.30
C LEU A 164 1.42 9.11 -6.44
N MET A 165 1.32 9.96 -5.43
CA MET A 165 0.36 11.07 -5.39
C MET A 165 0.89 12.32 -6.09
N VAL A 166 2.20 12.57 -6.02
CA VAL A 166 2.87 13.77 -6.56
C VAL A 166 3.18 13.62 -8.05
#